data_9cbafb306941282b993a73f3b1d44b26
#
_entry.id   9cbafb306941282b993a73f3b1d44b26
#
_cell.length_a   1.000
_cell.length_b   1.000
_cell.length_c   1.000
_cell.angle_alpha   90.00
_cell.angle_beta   90.00
_cell.angle_gamma   90.00
#
_symmetry.space_group_name_H-M   'P 1'
#
loop_
_entity.id
_entity.type
_entity.pdbx_description
1 polymer ?
#
loop_
_entity_poly.entity_id
_entity_poly.type
_entity_poly.pdbx_seq_one_letter_code
_entity_poly.pdbx_strand_id
1 'polypeptide(L)'
;AIFKDGIIRHTAVIPFGGNVITDDIKEGCSIIEKDAELLKVRFGSALPSENKDSEIVSIPGLRGGEPKEISLKNLSKIIKARVEEIIDQVYRQITSYGFQEGKNKLIAGIVLTGGGAQLKHIKQLTEYITGMSTRIGYANEHLAKGNPEEISHPSYATAVGLVLRGLK
;
A
#
# COMPACT_ATOMS: atom_id res chain seq x y z
N ALA A 1 -4.78 4.86 12.39
CA ALA A 1 -5.67 5.60 13.30
C ALA A 1 -7.12 5.13 13.11
N ILE A 2 -7.87 5.01 14.19
CA ILE A 2 -9.31 4.72 14.17
C ILE A 2 -10.06 5.99 14.57
N PHE A 3 -11.03 6.37 13.73
CA PHE A 3 -11.87 7.54 13.94
C PHE A 3 -13.30 7.11 14.27
N LYS A 4 -13.94 7.83 15.18
CA LYS A 4 -15.38 7.72 15.45
C LYS A 4 -15.92 9.13 15.69
N ASP A 5 -16.96 9.50 14.96
CA ASP A 5 -17.60 10.82 15.05
C ASP A 5 -16.61 11.99 14.84
N GLY A 6 -15.69 11.83 13.86
CA GLY A 6 -14.65 12.82 13.57
C GLY A 6 -13.50 12.89 14.58
N ILE A 7 -13.53 12.09 15.63
CA ILE A 7 -12.52 12.09 16.71
C ILE A 7 -11.64 10.84 16.59
N ILE A 8 -10.32 11.03 16.73
CA ILE A 8 -9.37 9.93 16.82
C ILE A 8 -9.60 9.18 18.13
N ARG A 9 -9.86 7.90 18.04
CA ARG A 9 -10.09 6.99 19.18
C ARG A 9 -8.92 6.08 19.48
N HIS A 10 -8.15 5.72 18.47
CA HIS A 10 -6.98 4.86 18.61
C HIS A 10 -5.95 5.22 17.56
N THR A 11 -4.69 5.15 17.94
CA THR A 11 -3.54 5.27 17.05
C THR A 11 -2.54 4.16 17.34
N ALA A 12 -1.99 3.59 16.30
CA ALA A 12 -0.90 2.62 16.41
C ALA A 12 0.14 2.89 15.32
N VAL A 13 1.37 2.51 15.60
CA VAL A 13 2.47 2.57 14.63
C VAL A 13 2.91 1.15 14.34
N ILE A 14 2.89 0.80 13.06
CA ILE A 14 3.38 -0.47 12.55
C ILE A 14 4.62 -0.14 11.71
N PRO A 15 5.81 -0.69 12.04
CA PRO A 15 7.08 -0.28 11.41
C PRO A 15 7.26 -0.89 10.02
N PHE A 16 6.19 -1.26 9.33
CA PHE A 16 6.20 -1.85 8.02
C PHE A 16 5.44 -0.98 7.02
N GLY A 17 6.11 -0.62 5.93
CA GLY A 17 5.54 0.17 4.85
C GLY A 17 6.05 -0.28 3.49
N GLY A 18 5.97 0.59 2.49
CA GLY A 18 6.37 0.27 1.13
C GLY A 18 7.84 -0.14 0.96
N ASN A 19 8.74 0.36 1.82
CA ASN A 19 10.17 0.04 1.75
C ASN A 19 10.45 -1.42 2.08
N VAL A 20 9.74 -2.01 3.04
CA VAL A 20 9.90 -3.43 3.36
C VAL A 20 9.51 -4.33 2.18
N ILE A 21 8.50 -3.92 1.41
CA ILE A 21 8.13 -4.61 0.15
C ILE A 21 9.28 -4.53 -0.86
N THR A 22 9.96 -3.38 -0.96
CA THR A 22 11.13 -3.22 -1.84
C THR A 22 12.27 -4.12 -1.41
N ASP A 23 12.53 -4.24 -0.12
CA ASP A 23 13.57 -5.14 0.42
C ASP A 23 13.25 -6.61 0.11
N ASP A 24 12.01 -7.04 0.28
CA ASP A 24 11.59 -8.40 -0.08
C ASP A 24 11.74 -8.69 -1.58
N ILE A 25 11.42 -7.71 -2.43
CA ILE A 25 11.62 -7.84 -3.89
C ILE A 25 13.11 -7.92 -4.22
N LYS A 26 13.92 -7.06 -3.59
CA LYS A 26 15.38 -7.07 -3.75
C LYS A 26 15.97 -8.44 -3.43
N GLU A 27 15.58 -9.01 -2.30
CA GLU A 27 16.05 -10.33 -1.87
C GLU A 27 15.47 -11.46 -2.72
N GLY A 28 14.15 -11.49 -2.90
CA GLY A 28 13.46 -12.56 -3.62
C GLY A 28 13.79 -12.60 -5.11
N CYS A 29 14.08 -11.45 -5.71
CA CYS A 29 14.54 -11.36 -7.10
C CYS A 29 16.07 -11.27 -7.22
N SER A 30 16.84 -11.17 -6.13
CA SER A 30 18.30 -10.98 -6.13
C SER A 30 18.75 -9.85 -7.08
N ILE A 31 18.24 -8.65 -6.85
CA ILE A 31 18.47 -7.43 -7.63
C ILE A 31 18.84 -6.27 -6.72
N ILE A 32 19.27 -5.15 -7.29
CA ILE A 32 19.54 -3.95 -6.50
C ILE A 32 18.25 -3.24 -6.08
N GLU A 33 18.32 -2.49 -5.00
CA GLU A 33 17.18 -1.76 -4.42
C GLU A 33 16.47 -0.84 -5.42
N LYS A 34 17.26 -0.11 -6.25
CA LYS A 34 16.72 0.78 -7.27
C LYS A 34 15.82 0.05 -8.27
N ASP A 35 16.23 -1.13 -8.70
CA ASP A 35 15.46 -1.94 -9.66
C ASP A 35 14.26 -2.59 -8.98
N ALA A 36 14.41 -3.00 -7.71
CA ALA A 36 13.30 -3.52 -6.91
C ALA A 36 12.20 -2.47 -6.72
N GLU A 37 12.57 -1.23 -6.40
CA GLU A 37 11.63 -0.10 -6.28
C GLU A 37 10.94 0.19 -7.62
N LEU A 38 11.71 0.21 -8.72
CA LEU A 38 11.18 0.41 -10.06
C LEU A 38 10.17 -0.68 -10.43
N LEU A 39 10.47 -1.94 -10.13
CA LEU A 39 9.57 -3.07 -10.38
C LEU A 39 8.30 -2.95 -9.56
N LYS A 40 8.41 -2.61 -8.27
CA LYS A 40 7.27 -2.40 -7.38
C LYS A 40 6.35 -1.30 -7.92
N VAL A 41 6.90 -0.15 -8.27
CA VAL A 41 6.12 1.01 -8.71
C VAL A 41 5.45 0.78 -10.07
N ARG A 42 6.16 0.18 -11.03
CA ARG A 42 5.64 0.01 -12.40
C ARG A 42 4.76 -1.21 -12.57
N PHE A 43 5.13 -2.32 -11.95
CA PHE A 43 4.55 -3.64 -12.21
C PHE A 43 3.96 -4.30 -10.98
N GLY A 44 4.14 -3.70 -9.78
CA GLY A 44 3.68 -4.29 -8.53
C GLY A 44 2.17 -4.48 -8.49
N SER A 45 1.76 -5.69 -8.11
CA SER A 45 0.37 -6.06 -7.87
C SER A 45 0.27 -6.89 -6.59
N ALA A 46 -0.75 -6.63 -5.79
CA ALA A 46 -1.03 -7.40 -4.58
C ALA A 46 -1.75 -8.74 -4.88
N LEU A 47 -2.21 -8.95 -6.12
CA LEU A 47 -2.91 -10.17 -6.53
C LEU A 47 -2.16 -10.88 -7.66
N PRO A 48 -1.49 -12.02 -7.37
CA PRO A 48 -0.80 -12.81 -8.39
C PRO A 48 -1.70 -13.36 -9.48
N SER A 49 -3.00 -13.58 -9.19
CA SER A 49 -4.00 -14.07 -10.14
C SER A 49 -4.25 -13.12 -11.31
N GLU A 50 -3.97 -11.83 -11.12
CA GLU A 50 -4.15 -10.81 -12.14
C GLU A 50 -3.01 -10.74 -13.16
N ASN A 51 -1.92 -11.48 -12.93
CA ASN A 51 -0.79 -11.57 -13.84
C ASN A 51 -0.76 -12.92 -14.55
N LYS A 52 -0.54 -12.91 -15.86
CA LYS A 52 -0.39 -14.14 -16.66
C LYS A 52 0.97 -14.78 -16.39
N ASP A 53 1.04 -16.09 -16.52
CA ASP A 53 2.30 -16.84 -16.33
C ASP A 53 3.38 -16.44 -17.35
N SER A 54 2.97 -15.97 -18.54
CA SER A 54 3.86 -15.54 -19.61
C SER A 54 4.36 -14.10 -19.49
N GLU A 55 3.89 -13.33 -18.50
CA GLU A 55 4.31 -11.94 -18.31
C GLU A 55 5.66 -11.88 -17.60
N ILE A 56 6.67 -11.44 -18.33
CA ILE A 56 8.07 -11.34 -17.89
C ILE A 56 8.55 -9.91 -18.13
N VAL A 57 9.29 -9.38 -17.19
CA VAL A 57 10.02 -8.12 -17.32
C VAL A 57 11.51 -8.39 -17.27
N SER A 58 12.23 -7.85 -18.23
CA SER A 58 13.68 -7.89 -18.27
C SER A 58 14.26 -6.64 -17.63
N ILE A 59 15.18 -6.80 -16.70
CA ILE A 59 15.96 -5.73 -16.08
C ILE A 59 17.42 -5.84 -16.47
N PRO A 60 18.16 -4.73 -16.59
CA PRO A 60 19.58 -4.76 -16.89
C PRO A 60 20.36 -5.59 -15.87
N GLY A 61 21.29 -6.40 -16.34
CA GLY A 61 22.21 -7.12 -15.46
C GLY A 61 23.17 -6.18 -14.72
N LEU A 62 23.64 -6.60 -13.54
CA LEU A 62 24.62 -5.85 -12.76
C LEU A 62 25.95 -5.75 -13.51
N ARG A 63 26.55 -4.57 -13.54
CA ARG A 63 27.88 -4.31 -14.12
C ARG A 63 28.03 -4.76 -15.59
N GLY A 64 26.96 -4.67 -16.38
CA GLY A 64 26.98 -5.10 -17.77
C GLY A 64 26.83 -6.60 -17.98
N GLY A 65 26.43 -7.32 -16.94
CA GLY A 65 26.06 -8.73 -17.03
C GLY A 65 24.78 -8.96 -17.86
N GLU A 66 24.41 -10.22 -18.03
CA GLU A 66 23.20 -10.59 -18.77
C GLU A 66 21.94 -10.00 -18.11
N PRO A 67 20.96 -9.57 -18.91
CA PRO A 67 19.68 -9.12 -18.39
C PRO A 67 19.00 -10.21 -17.57
N LYS A 68 18.34 -9.82 -16.49
CA LYS A 68 17.59 -10.74 -15.63
C LYS A 68 16.10 -10.68 -15.95
N GLU A 69 15.54 -11.81 -16.22
CA GLU A 69 14.10 -11.97 -16.46
C GLU A 69 13.36 -12.25 -15.15
N ILE A 70 12.30 -11.49 -14.90
CA ILE A 70 11.48 -11.58 -13.69
C ILE A 70 10.03 -11.79 -14.10
N SER A 71 9.46 -12.91 -13.65
CA SER A 71 8.02 -13.18 -13.81
C SER A 71 7.20 -12.23 -12.95
N LEU A 72 6.24 -11.52 -13.56
CA LEU A 72 5.33 -10.62 -12.86
C LEU A 72 4.47 -11.37 -11.85
N LYS A 73 4.12 -12.61 -12.12
CA LYS A 73 3.38 -13.45 -11.18
C LYS A 73 4.21 -13.76 -9.92
N ASN A 74 5.51 -14.05 -10.08
CA ASN A 74 6.38 -14.26 -8.92
C ASN A 74 6.64 -12.97 -8.15
N LEU A 75 6.85 -11.85 -8.84
CA LEU A 75 6.91 -10.52 -8.22
C LEU A 75 5.67 -10.26 -7.36
N SER A 76 4.48 -10.52 -7.90
CA SER A 76 3.22 -10.33 -7.17
C SER A 76 3.05 -11.28 -5.99
N LYS A 77 3.61 -12.49 -6.04
CA LYS A 77 3.59 -13.41 -4.88
C LYS A 77 4.42 -12.85 -3.72
N ILE A 78 5.61 -12.30 -4.01
CA ILE A 78 6.47 -11.67 -3.00
C ILE A 78 5.75 -10.49 -2.38
N ILE A 79 5.20 -9.60 -3.22
CA ILE A 79 4.46 -8.42 -2.77
C ILE A 79 3.25 -8.81 -1.93
N LYS A 80 2.45 -9.78 -2.40
CA LYS A 80 1.26 -10.25 -1.68
C LYS A 80 1.60 -10.74 -0.29
N ALA A 81 2.62 -11.57 -0.14
CA ALA A 81 3.01 -12.13 1.15
C ALA A 81 3.32 -11.03 2.18
N ARG A 82 4.06 -9.98 1.78
CA ARG A 82 4.35 -8.86 2.69
C ARG A 82 3.14 -7.99 2.96
N VAL A 83 2.32 -7.72 1.95
CA VAL A 83 1.09 -6.93 2.12
C VAL A 83 0.11 -7.65 3.05
N GLU A 84 -0.02 -8.97 2.93
CA GLU A 84 -0.84 -9.78 3.86
C GLU A 84 -0.38 -9.62 5.29
N GLU A 85 0.93 -9.72 5.55
CA GLU A 85 1.49 -9.53 6.90
C GLU A 85 1.19 -8.13 7.45
N ILE A 86 1.35 -7.08 6.63
CA ILE A 86 1.04 -5.70 7.04
C ILE A 86 -0.44 -5.56 7.38
N ILE A 87 -1.32 -6.08 6.54
CA ILE A 87 -2.77 -6.00 6.75
C ILE A 87 -3.18 -6.79 7.98
N ASP A 88 -2.62 -7.97 8.22
CA ASP A 88 -2.87 -8.76 9.42
C ASP A 88 -2.50 -8.00 10.69
N GLN A 89 -1.37 -7.28 10.69
CA GLN A 89 -1.00 -6.45 11.84
C GLN A 89 -1.97 -5.29 12.05
N VAL A 90 -2.41 -4.64 10.96
CA VAL A 90 -3.46 -3.61 11.04
C VAL A 90 -4.74 -4.19 11.61
N TYR A 91 -5.16 -5.36 11.12
CA TYR A 91 -6.38 -6.02 11.57
C TYR A 91 -6.32 -6.40 13.06
N ARG A 92 -5.16 -6.87 13.54
CA ARG A 92 -4.94 -7.11 14.98
C ARG A 92 -5.09 -5.84 15.82
N GLN A 93 -4.62 -4.69 15.34
CA GLN A 93 -4.83 -3.40 16.03
C GLN A 93 -6.31 -3.02 16.07
N ILE A 94 -7.05 -3.27 15.00
CA ILE A 94 -8.49 -3.00 14.93
C ILE A 94 -9.25 -3.91 15.91
N THR A 95 -8.94 -5.20 15.93
CA THR A 95 -9.61 -6.17 16.81
C THR A 95 -9.26 -5.96 18.27
N SER A 96 -8.01 -5.63 18.58
CA SER A 96 -7.58 -5.33 19.97
C SER A 96 -8.24 -4.09 20.54
N TYR A 97 -8.62 -3.13 19.70
CA TYR A 97 -9.40 -1.97 20.11
C TYR A 97 -10.89 -2.30 20.39
N GLY A 98 -11.34 -3.52 20.07
CA GLY A 98 -12.71 -3.98 20.34
C GLY A 98 -13.64 -3.98 19.14
N PHE A 99 -13.11 -3.81 17.94
CA PHE A 99 -13.89 -4.02 16.72
C PHE A 99 -13.74 -5.48 16.26
N GLN A 100 -14.83 -6.24 16.39
CA GLN A 100 -14.92 -7.63 15.93
C GLN A 100 -16.03 -7.79 14.91
N GLU A 101 -15.86 -8.73 14.00
CA GLU A 101 -16.91 -9.12 13.07
C GLU A 101 -18.20 -9.45 13.83
N GLY A 102 -19.27 -8.71 13.51
CA GLY A 102 -20.60 -8.93 14.06
C GLY A 102 -21.04 -8.05 15.24
N LYS A 103 -20.15 -7.47 16.05
CA LYS A 103 -20.56 -6.68 17.24
C LYS A 103 -20.31 -5.17 17.17
N ASN A 104 -19.16 -4.76 16.63
CA ASN A 104 -18.83 -3.34 16.44
C ASN A 104 -18.16 -3.20 15.07
N LYS A 105 -18.92 -2.97 14.02
CA LYS A 105 -18.39 -2.82 12.68
C LYS A 105 -17.85 -1.41 12.47
N LEU A 106 -16.66 -1.31 11.86
CA LEU A 106 -16.20 -0.05 11.25
C LEU A 106 -17.00 0.18 9.95
N ILE A 107 -18.21 0.72 10.08
CA ILE A 107 -19.17 0.87 8.98
C ILE A 107 -18.58 1.69 7.84
N ALA A 108 -17.76 2.68 8.15
CA ALA A 108 -17.06 3.51 7.15
C ALA A 108 -15.91 2.77 6.45
N GLY A 109 -15.55 1.57 6.93
CA GLY A 109 -14.49 0.76 6.35
C GLY A 109 -13.08 1.29 6.59
N ILE A 110 -12.16 0.91 5.70
CA ILE A 110 -10.74 1.24 5.76
C ILE A 110 -10.40 2.25 4.66
N VAL A 111 -9.62 3.25 5.02
CA VAL A 111 -9.05 4.22 4.09
C VAL A 111 -7.55 4.00 4.01
N LEU A 112 -7.07 3.60 2.83
CA LEU A 112 -5.65 3.45 2.54
C LEU A 112 -5.12 4.75 1.93
N THR A 113 -4.01 5.25 2.44
CA THR A 113 -3.35 6.44 1.88
C THR A 113 -1.83 6.28 1.96
N GLY A 114 -1.09 7.22 1.40
CA GLY A 114 0.35 7.12 1.26
C GLY A 114 0.78 6.42 -0.03
N GLY A 115 2.08 6.34 -0.28
CA GLY A 115 2.64 5.75 -1.50
C GLY A 115 2.27 4.29 -1.72
N GLY A 116 2.26 3.49 -0.64
CA GLY A 116 1.89 2.07 -0.70
C GLY A 116 0.43 1.81 -1.10
N ALA A 117 -0.46 2.77 -0.89
CA ALA A 117 -1.86 2.66 -1.27
C ALA A 117 -2.08 2.62 -2.80
N GLN A 118 -1.04 2.92 -3.59
CA GLN A 118 -1.08 2.90 -5.05
C GLN A 118 -0.74 1.55 -5.66
N LEU A 119 -0.32 0.60 -4.83
CA LEU A 119 -0.05 -0.75 -5.30
C LEU A 119 -1.30 -1.33 -5.95
N LYS A 120 -1.18 -1.87 -7.16
CA LYS A 120 -2.31 -2.46 -7.86
C LYS A 120 -2.98 -3.54 -7.01
N HIS A 121 -4.31 -3.53 -6.99
CA HIS A 121 -5.15 -4.52 -6.30
C HIS A 121 -5.01 -4.56 -4.76
N ILE A 122 -4.31 -3.59 -4.14
CA ILE A 122 -4.19 -3.53 -2.67
C ILE A 122 -5.54 -3.39 -1.98
N LYS A 123 -6.46 -2.64 -2.59
CA LYS A 123 -7.83 -2.49 -2.08
C LYS A 123 -8.53 -3.84 -1.99
N GLN A 124 -8.53 -4.61 -3.07
CA GLN A 124 -9.18 -5.91 -3.15
C GLN A 124 -8.58 -6.89 -2.14
N LEU A 125 -7.25 -6.92 -2.01
CA LEU A 125 -6.59 -7.76 -1.02
C LEU A 125 -6.95 -7.37 0.41
N THR A 126 -7.00 -6.06 0.71
CA THR A 126 -7.40 -5.56 2.04
C THR A 126 -8.84 -5.94 2.36
N GLU A 127 -9.77 -5.77 1.41
CA GLU A 127 -11.18 -6.18 1.57
C GLU A 127 -11.31 -7.70 1.79
N TYR A 128 -10.52 -8.49 1.06
CA TYR A 128 -10.52 -9.95 1.19
C TYR A 128 -10.06 -10.41 2.57
N ILE A 129 -8.98 -9.82 3.11
CA ILE A 129 -8.41 -10.22 4.40
C ILE A 129 -9.27 -9.73 5.58
N THR A 130 -9.76 -8.49 5.50
CA THR A 130 -10.40 -7.84 6.64
C THR A 130 -11.92 -7.99 6.64
N GLY A 131 -12.54 -8.34 5.51
CA GLY A 131 -13.99 -8.31 5.34
C GLY A 131 -14.60 -6.91 5.38
N MET A 132 -13.77 -5.86 5.36
CA MET A 132 -14.20 -4.46 5.47
C MET A 132 -14.09 -3.76 4.12
N SER A 133 -15.08 -2.93 3.78
CA SER A 133 -15.00 -2.06 2.62
C SER A 133 -13.75 -1.17 2.69
N THR A 134 -13.02 -1.08 1.59
CA THR A 134 -11.74 -0.35 1.55
C THR A 134 -11.76 0.66 0.40
N ARG A 135 -11.24 1.86 0.64
CA ARG A 135 -11.06 2.88 -0.39
C ARG A 135 -9.68 3.52 -0.32
N ILE A 136 -9.24 4.09 -1.42
CA ILE A 136 -8.04 4.93 -1.43
C ILE A 136 -8.42 6.33 -0.98
N GLY A 137 -7.65 6.89 -0.06
CA GLY A 137 -7.82 8.24 0.47
C GLY A 137 -6.96 9.24 -0.31
N TYR A 138 -7.62 10.26 -0.86
CA TYR A 138 -7.00 11.39 -1.54
C TYR A 138 -7.09 12.64 -0.67
N ALA A 139 -6.02 13.43 -0.62
CA ALA A 139 -5.96 14.63 0.19
C ALA A 139 -6.52 15.86 -0.56
N ASN A 140 -7.79 15.80 -1.00
CA ASN A 140 -8.40 16.80 -1.86
C ASN A 140 -9.51 17.64 -1.21
N GLU A 141 -9.99 17.29 -0.02
CA GLU A 141 -11.19 17.88 0.59
C GLU A 141 -11.03 19.37 0.97
N HIS A 142 -9.81 19.83 1.21
CA HIS A 142 -9.54 21.20 1.69
C HIS A 142 -8.58 21.97 0.77
N LEU A 143 -8.37 21.50 -0.45
CA LEU A 143 -7.52 22.18 -1.41
C LEU A 143 -8.30 23.22 -2.22
N ALA A 144 -7.67 24.37 -2.47
CA ALA A 144 -8.22 25.40 -3.32
C ALA A 144 -8.41 24.90 -4.76
N LYS A 145 -9.34 25.52 -5.50
CA LYS A 145 -9.50 25.25 -6.94
C LYS A 145 -8.24 25.67 -7.69
N GLY A 146 -7.57 24.71 -8.33
CA GLY A 146 -6.33 24.92 -9.06
C GLY A 146 -5.90 23.63 -9.78
N ASN A 147 -4.64 23.25 -9.71
CA ASN A 147 -4.12 21.96 -10.19
C ASN A 147 -4.04 20.93 -9.02
N PRO A 148 -5.18 20.44 -8.53
CA PRO A 148 -5.19 19.60 -7.34
C PRO A 148 -4.77 18.15 -7.62
N GLU A 149 -4.69 17.70 -8.87
CA GLU A 149 -4.48 16.29 -9.19
C GLU A 149 -3.13 15.76 -8.68
N GLU A 150 -2.05 16.49 -8.88
CA GLU A 150 -0.74 16.07 -8.36
C GLU A 150 -0.69 16.10 -6.83
N ILE A 151 -1.21 17.17 -6.22
CA ILE A 151 -1.14 17.40 -4.77
C ILE A 151 -2.11 16.48 -4.01
N SER A 152 -3.24 16.13 -4.62
CA SER A 152 -4.24 15.25 -4.01
C SER A 152 -3.82 13.78 -3.98
N HIS A 153 -2.74 13.44 -4.69
CA HIS A 153 -2.24 12.08 -4.76
C HIS A 153 -1.96 11.50 -3.36
N PRO A 154 -2.28 10.23 -3.10
CA PRO A 154 -2.15 9.64 -1.77
C PRO A 154 -0.77 9.78 -1.13
N SER A 155 0.31 9.83 -1.92
CA SER A 155 1.67 10.04 -1.44
C SER A 155 1.88 11.35 -0.70
N TYR A 156 1.09 12.37 -1.00
CA TYR A 156 1.20 13.70 -0.40
C TYR A 156 0.26 13.93 0.79
N ALA A 157 -0.54 12.94 1.17
CA ALA A 157 -1.54 13.09 2.24
C ALA A 157 -0.96 13.65 3.54
N THR A 158 0.23 13.18 3.94
CA THR A 158 0.91 13.68 5.15
C THR A 158 1.37 15.13 4.98
N ALA A 159 1.98 15.47 3.84
CA ALA A 159 2.48 16.82 3.56
C ALA A 159 1.32 17.82 3.54
N VAL A 160 0.24 17.50 2.84
CA VAL A 160 -0.99 18.32 2.80
C VAL A 160 -1.57 18.50 4.20
N GLY A 161 -1.66 17.42 4.97
CA GLY A 161 -2.18 17.48 6.35
C GLY A 161 -1.33 18.37 7.27
N LEU A 162 -0.01 18.34 7.15
CA LEU A 162 0.92 19.19 7.91
C LEU A 162 0.75 20.67 7.54
N VAL A 163 0.64 21.00 6.25
CA VAL A 163 0.40 22.38 5.80
C VAL A 163 -0.93 22.89 6.33
N LEU A 164 -2.01 22.12 6.19
CA LEU A 164 -3.33 22.50 6.71
C LEU A 164 -3.34 22.70 8.25
N ARG A 165 -2.53 21.92 8.96
CA ARG A 165 -2.39 22.06 10.40
C ARG A 165 -1.60 23.31 10.79
N GLY A 166 -0.58 23.67 10.01
CA GLY A 166 0.25 24.86 10.23
C GLY A 166 -0.46 26.19 9.92
N LEU A 167 -1.54 26.15 9.13
CA LEU A 167 -2.36 27.32 8.80
C LEU A 167 -3.45 27.64 9.84
N LYS A 168 -3.61 26.82 10.87
CA LYS A 168 -4.51 27.03 12.02
C LYS A 168 -3.77 27.57 13.22
#